data_215b9e634015506e1ce04003ef190788
#
_entry.id   215b9e634015506e1ce04003ef190788
#
_cell.length_a   1.000
_cell.length_b   1.000
_cell.length_c   1.000
_cell.angle_alpha   90.00
_cell.angle_beta   90.00
_cell.angle_gamma   90.00
#
_symmetry.space_group_name_H-M   'P 1'
#
loop_
_entity.id
_entity.type
_entity.pdbx_description
1 polymer ?
#
loop_
_entity_poly.entity_id
_entity_poly.type
_entity_poly.pdbx_seq_one_letter_code
_entity_poly.pdbx_strand_id
1 'polypeptide(L)'
;MNSVTPITSLSDTLLSLADTKDEEICNGLQTISSTGKGLLSFVESYRRFTRIPVPEPSLFYVKAFTDRMVELAKHQNPDGNISFRTDVSPTDLILYADENLISQVVINLLKNAIQAIGDQSDGCISIHACCNEAEEVIIEVKNNGPVILPEVAEHIFIPFFTTKEGGSGIGLSISRQIMRLSGGSITLLPGKETRFILKFK
;
A
#
# COMPACT_ATOMS: atom_id res chain seq x y z
N MET A 1 8.77 -16.24 -16.54
CA MET A 1 7.44 -16.41 -15.91
C MET A 1 6.73 -17.69 -16.31
N ASN A 2 7.04 -18.28 -17.46
CA ASN A 2 6.28 -19.43 -17.99
C ASN A 2 6.51 -20.79 -17.29
N SER A 3 7.54 -20.93 -16.43
CA SER A 3 7.87 -22.22 -15.84
C SER A 3 7.27 -22.50 -14.47
N VAL A 4 6.95 -21.45 -13.69
CA VAL A 4 6.42 -21.61 -12.32
C VAL A 4 4.92 -21.85 -12.32
N THR A 5 4.16 -21.15 -13.18
CA THR A 5 2.71 -21.31 -13.29
C THR A 5 2.28 -22.73 -13.63
N PRO A 6 2.91 -23.44 -14.58
CA PRO A 6 2.61 -24.86 -14.83
C PRO A 6 2.90 -25.77 -13.63
N ILE A 7 3.98 -25.50 -12.87
CA ILE A 7 4.34 -26.30 -11.70
C ILE A 7 3.28 -26.15 -10.60
N THR A 8 2.85 -24.93 -10.31
CA THR A 8 1.80 -24.70 -9.30
C THR A 8 0.46 -25.29 -9.73
N SER A 9 0.08 -25.13 -11.00
CA SER A 9 -1.16 -25.70 -11.54
C SER A 9 -1.15 -27.23 -11.49
N LEU A 10 0.00 -27.87 -11.82
CA LEU A 10 0.13 -29.33 -11.75
C LEU A 10 0.08 -29.80 -10.30
N SER A 11 0.74 -29.13 -9.36
CA SER A 11 0.67 -29.45 -7.94
C SER A 11 -0.74 -29.33 -7.38
N ASP A 12 -1.48 -28.26 -7.73
CA ASP A 12 -2.87 -28.09 -7.31
C ASP A 12 -3.79 -29.18 -7.90
N THR A 13 -3.54 -29.56 -9.16
CA THR A 13 -4.28 -30.66 -9.81
C THR A 13 -4.00 -32.01 -9.14
N LEU A 14 -2.71 -32.32 -8.88
CA LEU A 14 -2.33 -33.56 -8.19
C LEU A 14 -2.88 -33.61 -6.77
N LEU A 15 -2.89 -32.48 -6.04
CA LEU A 15 -3.53 -32.39 -4.72
C LEU A 15 -5.02 -32.71 -4.77
N SER A 16 -5.72 -32.25 -5.82
CA SER A 16 -7.16 -32.52 -5.99
C SER A 16 -7.46 -33.98 -6.37
N LEU A 17 -6.48 -34.70 -6.91
CA LEU A 17 -6.61 -36.09 -7.36
C LEU A 17 -6.01 -37.07 -6.34
N ALA A 18 -5.17 -36.59 -5.39
CA ALA A 18 -4.52 -37.45 -4.41
C ALA A 18 -5.58 -38.04 -3.47
N ASP A 19 -5.54 -39.37 -3.36
CA ASP A 19 -6.32 -40.08 -2.33
C ASP A 19 -5.73 -39.70 -0.96
N THR A 20 -6.58 -39.28 -0.01
CA THR A 20 -6.18 -38.75 1.31
C THR A 20 -5.37 -39.73 2.19
N LYS A 21 -5.01 -40.87 1.68
CA LYS A 21 -4.25 -41.91 2.39
C LYS A 21 -2.73 -41.69 2.40
N ASP A 22 -2.21 -40.82 1.57
CA ASP A 22 -0.75 -40.58 1.48
C ASP A 22 -0.43 -39.13 1.91
N GLU A 23 -0.43 -38.91 3.22
CA GLU A 23 -0.27 -37.60 3.86
C GLU A 23 1.09 -36.95 3.51
N GLU A 24 2.14 -37.75 3.29
CA GLU A 24 3.47 -37.24 2.92
C GLU A 24 3.47 -36.63 1.49
N ILE A 25 2.79 -37.31 0.55
CA ILE A 25 2.66 -36.83 -0.83
C ILE A 25 1.81 -35.55 -0.85
N CYS A 26 0.69 -35.50 -0.14
CA CYS A 26 -0.15 -34.33 -0.01
C CYS A 26 0.63 -33.13 0.57
N ASN A 27 1.38 -33.33 1.64
CA ASN A 27 2.22 -32.29 2.24
C ASN A 27 3.33 -31.81 1.30
N GLY A 28 3.95 -32.72 0.55
CA GLY A 28 4.94 -32.41 -0.47
C GLY A 28 4.38 -31.54 -1.59
N LEU A 29 3.22 -31.90 -2.15
CA LEU A 29 2.54 -31.16 -3.19
C LEU A 29 2.07 -29.78 -2.70
N GLN A 30 1.57 -29.70 -1.48
CA GLN A 30 1.16 -28.44 -0.85
C GLN A 30 2.35 -27.49 -0.65
N THR A 31 3.51 -28.02 -0.26
CA THR A 31 4.76 -27.26 -0.14
C THR A 31 5.21 -26.73 -1.50
N ILE A 32 5.17 -27.54 -2.56
CA ILE A 32 5.53 -27.12 -3.92
C ILE A 32 4.57 -26.01 -4.40
N SER A 33 3.25 -26.18 -4.23
CA SER A 33 2.25 -25.20 -4.62
C SER A 33 2.43 -23.88 -3.88
N SER A 34 2.57 -23.90 -2.55
CA SER A 34 2.73 -22.72 -1.73
C SER A 34 4.02 -21.97 -2.05
N THR A 35 5.13 -22.69 -2.22
CA THR A 35 6.43 -22.11 -2.60
C THR A 35 6.38 -21.49 -4.00
N GLY A 36 5.74 -22.16 -4.96
CA GLY A 36 5.55 -21.66 -6.30
C GLY A 36 4.69 -20.39 -6.35
N LYS A 37 3.58 -20.36 -5.60
CA LYS A 37 2.73 -19.17 -5.44
C LYS A 37 3.51 -18.00 -4.79
N GLY A 38 4.32 -18.29 -3.77
CA GLY A 38 5.21 -17.31 -3.15
C GLY A 38 6.21 -16.72 -4.15
N LEU A 39 6.84 -17.56 -4.97
CA LEU A 39 7.78 -17.10 -6.00
C LEU A 39 7.09 -16.24 -7.08
N LEU A 40 5.91 -16.62 -7.53
CA LEU A 40 5.13 -15.80 -8.48
C LEU A 40 4.80 -14.42 -7.89
N SER A 41 4.33 -14.39 -6.65
CA SER A 41 4.04 -13.13 -5.93
C SER A 41 5.29 -12.27 -5.78
N PHE A 42 6.44 -12.87 -5.47
CA PHE A 42 7.71 -12.16 -5.39
C PHE A 42 8.12 -11.57 -6.75
N VAL A 43 8.05 -12.34 -7.84
CA VAL A 43 8.39 -11.87 -9.19
C VAL A 43 7.47 -10.73 -9.63
N GLU A 44 6.17 -10.81 -9.36
CA GLU A 44 5.22 -9.73 -9.65
C GLU A 44 5.54 -8.48 -8.83
N SER A 45 5.87 -8.65 -7.55
CA SER A 45 6.28 -7.58 -6.66
C SER A 45 7.55 -6.90 -7.16
N TYR A 46 8.55 -7.69 -7.55
CA TYR A 46 9.78 -7.18 -8.14
C TYR A 46 9.54 -6.40 -9.44
N ARG A 47 8.66 -6.90 -10.32
CA ARG A 47 8.30 -6.20 -11.57
C ARG A 47 7.61 -4.86 -11.29
N ARG A 48 6.70 -4.79 -10.32
CA ARG A 48 6.06 -3.53 -9.90
C ARG A 48 7.08 -2.53 -9.37
N PHE A 49 8.05 -3.01 -8.59
CA PHE A 49 9.11 -2.16 -8.05
C PHE A 49 10.03 -1.60 -9.13
N THR A 50 10.38 -2.39 -10.16
CA THR A 50 11.33 -2.01 -11.21
C THR A 50 10.69 -1.27 -12.40
N ARG A 51 9.37 -1.24 -12.52
CA ARG A 51 8.64 -0.70 -13.67
C ARG A 51 7.64 0.37 -13.28
N ILE A 52 8.09 1.40 -12.56
CA ILE A 52 7.28 2.61 -12.40
C ILE A 52 7.32 3.36 -13.73
N PRO A 53 6.17 3.70 -14.33
CA PRO A 53 6.14 4.46 -15.58
C PRO A 53 6.73 5.86 -15.38
N VAL A 54 7.13 6.49 -16.47
CA VAL A 54 7.53 7.90 -16.47
C VAL A 54 6.29 8.72 -16.09
N PRO A 55 6.38 9.63 -15.11
CA PRO A 55 5.24 10.46 -14.72
C PRO A 55 4.73 11.32 -15.87
N GLU A 56 3.41 11.40 -16.01
CA GLU A 56 2.69 12.30 -16.93
C GLU A 56 1.91 13.33 -16.09
N PRO A 57 2.56 14.41 -15.61
CA PRO A 57 1.94 15.34 -14.68
C PRO A 57 0.86 16.18 -15.34
N SER A 58 -0.24 16.41 -14.61
CA SER A 58 -1.33 17.30 -14.96
C SER A 58 -1.84 18.04 -13.74
N LEU A 59 -2.59 19.12 -13.94
CA LEU A 59 -3.22 19.86 -12.84
C LEU A 59 -4.52 19.17 -12.41
N PHE A 60 -4.69 18.97 -11.12
CA PHE A 60 -5.95 18.47 -10.56
C PHE A 60 -6.27 19.10 -9.19
N TYR A 61 -7.56 19.12 -8.83
CA TYR A 61 -8.03 19.60 -7.55
C TYR A 61 -7.82 18.53 -6.46
N VAL A 62 -7.07 18.90 -5.41
CA VAL A 62 -6.71 17.99 -4.31
C VAL A 62 -7.95 17.51 -3.56
N LYS A 63 -8.97 18.38 -3.39
CA LYS A 63 -10.23 18.02 -2.72
C LYS A 63 -10.96 16.88 -3.44
N ALA A 64 -11.17 17.01 -4.75
CA ALA A 64 -11.83 15.98 -5.55
C ALA A 64 -11.02 14.68 -5.58
N PHE A 65 -9.69 14.79 -5.64
CA PHE A 65 -8.77 13.66 -5.57
C PHE A 65 -8.89 12.91 -4.24
N THR A 66 -8.77 13.61 -3.10
CA THR A 66 -8.83 12.97 -1.77
C THR A 66 -10.18 12.32 -1.49
N ASP A 67 -11.29 12.94 -1.93
CA ASP A 67 -12.63 12.36 -1.79
C ASP A 67 -12.74 11.03 -2.56
N ARG A 68 -12.21 10.95 -3.80
CA ARG A 68 -12.17 9.69 -4.56
C ARG A 68 -11.31 8.63 -3.87
N MET A 69 -10.17 9.00 -3.29
CA MET A 69 -9.30 8.05 -2.58
C MET A 69 -10.00 7.46 -1.36
N VAL A 70 -10.74 8.29 -0.62
CA VAL A 70 -11.55 7.82 0.52
C VAL A 70 -12.67 6.89 0.07
N GLU A 71 -13.40 7.21 -0.99
CA GLU A 71 -14.45 6.31 -1.51
C GLU A 71 -13.87 4.95 -1.93
N LEU A 72 -12.73 4.92 -2.60
CA LEU A 72 -12.05 3.67 -2.94
C LEU A 72 -11.61 2.89 -1.70
N ALA A 73 -11.15 3.58 -0.65
CA ALA A 73 -10.72 2.95 0.59
C ALA A 73 -11.90 2.37 1.40
N LYS A 74 -13.06 3.01 1.39
CA LYS A 74 -14.28 2.50 2.04
C LYS A 74 -14.67 1.12 1.54
N HIS A 75 -14.50 0.84 0.24
CA HIS A 75 -14.76 -0.50 -0.31
C HIS A 75 -13.84 -1.60 0.25
N GLN A 76 -12.72 -1.23 0.88
CA GLN A 76 -11.79 -2.16 1.52
C GLN A 76 -12.04 -2.28 3.04
N ASN A 77 -13.08 -1.64 3.56
CA ASN A 77 -13.56 -1.69 4.93
C ASN A 77 -15.02 -2.17 4.95
N PRO A 78 -15.30 -3.44 4.58
CA PRO A 78 -16.66 -3.95 4.44
C PRO A 78 -17.46 -3.91 5.74
N ASP A 79 -16.79 -4.04 6.89
CA ASP A 79 -17.44 -4.04 8.22
C ASP A 79 -17.82 -2.62 8.69
N GLY A 80 -17.34 -1.57 8.00
CA GLY A 80 -17.69 -0.19 8.29
C GLY A 80 -17.21 0.34 9.65
N ASN A 81 -16.27 -0.37 10.31
CA ASN A 81 -15.75 -0.03 11.63
C ASN A 81 -14.78 1.15 11.64
N ILE A 82 -14.33 1.63 10.46
CA ILE A 82 -13.37 2.71 10.33
C ILE A 82 -14.07 3.98 9.81
N SER A 83 -13.94 5.08 10.54
CA SER A 83 -14.36 6.40 10.09
C SER A 83 -13.29 7.07 9.23
N PHE A 84 -13.72 7.73 8.13
CA PHE A 84 -12.84 8.47 7.24
C PHE A 84 -13.16 9.95 7.31
N ARG A 85 -12.13 10.80 7.39
CA ARG A 85 -12.24 12.26 7.40
C ARG A 85 -11.33 12.87 6.35
N THR A 86 -11.82 13.87 5.62
CA THR A 86 -11.01 14.66 4.68
C THR A 86 -11.10 16.13 5.05
N ASP A 87 -9.95 16.80 5.05
CA ASP A 87 -9.84 18.24 5.27
C ASP A 87 -8.81 18.81 4.29
N VAL A 88 -9.24 19.71 3.41
CA VAL A 88 -8.39 20.32 2.38
C VAL A 88 -8.53 21.83 2.46
N SER A 89 -7.43 22.52 2.73
CA SER A 89 -7.40 23.98 2.88
C SER A 89 -6.24 24.60 2.09
N PRO A 90 -6.51 25.50 1.15
CA PRO A 90 -7.84 25.95 0.70
C PRO A 90 -8.58 24.87 -0.09
N THR A 91 -9.91 24.98 -0.22
CA THR A 91 -10.74 23.97 -0.90
C THR A 91 -10.49 23.87 -2.41
N ASP A 92 -9.95 24.92 -3.00
CA ASP A 92 -9.54 25.02 -4.40
C ASP A 92 -8.05 24.70 -4.62
N LEU A 93 -7.40 24.06 -3.61
CA LEU A 93 -6.00 23.62 -3.70
C LEU A 93 -5.78 22.74 -4.93
N ILE A 94 -4.80 23.13 -5.76
CA ILE A 94 -4.42 22.43 -6.99
C ILE A 94 -3.04 21.83 -6.80
N LEU A 95 -2.84 20.64 -7.36
CA LEU A 95 -1.55 19.96 -7.43
C LEU A 95 -1.20 19.66 -8.88
N TYR A 96 0.07 19.89 -9.25
CA TYR A 96 0.64 19.51 -10.53
C TYR A 96 1.48 18.24 -10.35
N ALA A 97 0.90 17.09 -10.69
CA ALA A 97 1.56 15.78 -10.57
C ALA A 97 0.86 14.76 -11.47
N ASP A 98 1.43 13.56 -11.58
CA ASP A 98 0.72 12.42 -12.19
C ASP A 98 -0.31 11.87 -11.19
N GLU A 99 -1.58 12.17 -11.45
CA GLU A 99 -2.68 11.79 -10.57
C GLU A 99 -2.77 10.28 -10.34
N ASN A 100 -2.45 9.45 -11.36
CA ASN A 100 -2.50 7.99 -11.23
C ASN A 100 -1.40 7.47 -10.30
N LEU A 101 -0.19 8.00 -10.43
CA LEU A 101 0.92 7.63 -9.57
C LEU A 101 0.69 8.09 -8.13
N ILE A 102 0.18 9.31 -7.93
CA ILE A 102 -0.13 9.79 -6.58
C ILE A 102 -1.31 9.02 -5.98
N SER A 103 -2.31 8.62 -6.78
CA SER A 103 -3.39 7.72 -6.34
C SER A 103 -2.83 6.41 -5.80
N GLN A 104 -1.85 5.82 -6.49
CA GLN A 104 -1.19 4.59 -6.04
C GLN A 104 -0.51 4.77 -4.67
N VAL A 105 0.15 5.91 -4.45
CA VAL A 105 0.77 6.24 -3.15
C VAL A 105 -0.29 6.35 -2.06
N VAL A 106 -1.32 7.17 -2.27
CA VAL A 106 -2.35 7.42 -1.25
C VAL A 106 -3.14 6.15 -0.93
N ILE A 107 -3.55 5.37 -1.94
CA ILE A 107 -4.25 4.10 -1.73
C ILE A 107 -3.38 3.10 -0.96
N ASN A 108 -2.06 3.05 -1.23
CA ASN A 108 -1.16 2.20 -0.45
C ASN A 108 -1.11 2.61 1.03
N LEU A 109 -1.08 3.91 1.33
CA LEU A 109 -1.10 4.42 2.70
C LEU A 109 -2.44 4.11 3.39
N LEU A 110 -3.57 4.31 2.69
CA LEU A 110 -4.90 3.99 3.22
C LEU A 110 -5.07 2.50 3.50
N LYS A 111 -4.59 1.62 2.59
CA LYS A 111 -4.56 0.17 2.83
C LYS A 111 -3.74 -0.20 4.05
N ASN A 112 -2.57 0.42 4.20
CA ASN A 112 -1.72 0.19 5.37
C ASN A 112 -2.40 0.63 6.66
N ALA A 113 -3.12 1.75 6.65
CA ALA A 113 -3.88 2.28 7.77
C ALA A 113 -5.06 1.35 8.14
N ILE A 114 -5.86 0.93 7.15
CA ILE A 114 -6.98 -0.02 7.35
C ILE A 114 -6.47 -1.31 8.00
N GLN A 115 -5.41 -1.90 7.42
CA GLN A 115 -4.82 -3.12 7.95
C GLN A 115 -4.23 -2.96 9.37
N ALA A 116 -3.68 -1.77 9.69
CA ALA A 116 -3.13 -1.51 11.02
C ALA A 116 -4.23 -1.34 12.06
N ILE A 117 -5.36 -0.75 11.71
CA ILE A 117 -6.54 -0.61 12.58
C ILE A 117 -7.19 -1.97 12.82
N GLY A 118 -7.33 -2.81 11.76
CA GLY A 118 -7.97 -4.12 11.87
C GLY A 118 -9.39 -4.00 12.44
N ASP A 119 -9.68 -4.81 13.47
CA ASP A 119 -11.01 -4.90 14.10
C ASP A 119 -11.27 -3.85 15.20
N GLN A 120 -10.40 -2.83 15.33
CA GLN A 120 -10.57 -1.77 16.32
C GLN A 120 -11.90 -1.02 16.10
N SER A 121 -12.72 -0.89 17.14
CA SER A 121 -14.09 -0.36 17.03
C SER A 121 -14.17 1.16 16.82
N ASP A 122 -13.12 1.90 17.19
CA ASP A 122 -12.99 3.36 17.07
C ASP A 122 -11.99 3.78 16.00
N GLY A 123 -11.80 2.92 14.98
CA GLY A 123 -10.88 3.16 13.88
C GLY A 123 -11.16 4.49 13.18
N CYS A 124 -10.10 5.28 12.99
CA CYS A 124 -10.17 6.56 12.30
C CYS A 124 -8.98 6.76 11.36
N ILE A 125 -9.29 7.13 10.12
CA ILE A 125 -8.31 7.53 9.12
C ILE A 125 -8.65 8.94 8.66
N SER A 126 -7.66 9.84 8.65
CA SER A 126 -7.85 11.19 8.14
C SER A 126 -6.84 11.53 7.05
N ILE A 127 -7.31 12.26 6.03
CA ILE A 127 -6.47 12.90 5.02
C ILE A 127 -6.60 14.40 5.24
N HIS A 128 -5.48 15.05 5.50
CA HIS A 128 -5.40 16.50 5.55
C HIS A 128 -4.49 16.99 4.42
N ALA A 129 -4.91 18.05 3.71
CA ALA A 129 -4.09 18.64 2.67
C ALA A 129 -4.08 20.16 2.77
N CYS A 130 -2.90 20.75 2.62
CA CYS A 130 -2.71 22.18 2.70
C CYS A 130 -1.52 22.63 1.85
N CYS A 131 -1.40 23.95 1.66
CA CYS A 131 -0.21 24.59 1.14
C CYS A 131 0.55 25.21 2.33
N ASN A 132 1.87 25.01 2.37
CA ASN A 132 2.72 25.64 3.40
C ASN A 132 3.20 27.04 2.95
N GLU A 133 3.93 27.72 3.82
CA GLU A 133 4.50 29.06 3.55
C GLU A 133 5.50 29.09 2.36
N ALA A 134 6.05 27.95 1.99
CA ALA A 134 6.96 27.79 0.86
C ALA A 134 6.24 27.39 -0.44
N GLU A 135 4.90 27.53 -0.48
CA GLU A 135 4.03 27.14 -1.59
C GLU A 135 4.09 25.65 -1.96
N GLU A 136 4.54 24.79 -1.02
CA GLU A 136 4.57 23.37 -1.23
C GLU A 136 3.25 22.74 -0.79
N VAL A 137 2.67 21.88 -1.64
CA VAL A 137 1.48 21.11 -1.28
C VAL A 137 1.87 19.95 -0.37
N ILE A 138 1.16 19.85 0.74
CA ILE A 138 1.33 18.79 1.74
C ILE A 138 0.05 17.97 1.79
N ILE A 139 0.16 16.65 1.71
CA ILE A 139 -0.93 15.72 1.95
C ILE A 139 -0.49 14.81 3.12
N GLU A 140 -1.21 14.91 4.24
CA GLU A 140 -1.03 14.04 5.40
C GLU A 140 -2.07 12.92 5.37
N VAL A 141 -1.62 11.67 5.54
CA VAL A 141 -2.47 10.51 5.81
C VAL A 141 -2.18 10.04 7.23
N LYS A 142 -3.20 10.08 8.09
CA LYS A 142 -3.10 9.78 9.51
C LYS A 142 -4.09 8.71 9.93
N ASN A 143 -3.68 7.81 10.84
CA ASN A 143 -4.57 6.82 11.44
C ASN A 143 -4.26 6.62 12.93
N ASN A 144 -5.28 6.18 13.67
CA ASN A 144 -5.21 5.89 15.11
C ASN A 144 -4.96 4.40 15.43
N GLY A 145 -4.58 3.60 14.46
CA GLY A 145 -4.09 2.23 14.69
C GLY A 145 -2.75 2.21 15.45
N PRO A 146 -2.21 1.02 15.72
CA PRO A 146 -0.92 0.88 16.39
C PRO A 146 0.18 1.71 15.74
N VAL A 147 0.98 2.38 16.56
CA VAL A 147 2.11 3.19 16.07
C VAL A 147 3.22 2.30 15.55
N ILE A 148 3.93 2.78 14.54
CA ILE A 148 5.12 2.13 14.02
C ILE A 148 6.27 2.40 15.00
N LEU A 149 6.85 1.33 15.54
CA LEU A 149 7.98 1.43 16.48
C LEU A 149 9.20 2.06 15.81
N PRO A 150 10.05 2.83 16.55
CA PRO A 150 11.23 3.49 15.97
C PRO A 150 12.15 2.54 15.21
N GLU A 151 12.39 1.35 15.75
CA GLU A 151 13.24 0.31 15.14
C GLU A 151 12.68 -0.18 13.78
N VAL A 152 11.35 -0.22 13.66
CA VAL A 152 10.66 -0.57 12.42
C VAL A 152 10.64 0.61 11.45
N ALA A 153 10.44 1.84 11.97
CA ALA A 153 10.33 3.06 11.19
C ALA A 153 11.53 3.32 10.28
N GLU A 154 12.74 2.97 10.73
CA GLU A 154 13.97 3.10 9.95
C GLU A 154 13.99 2.20 8.70
N HIS A 155 13.22 1.11 8.71
CA HIS A 155 13.26 0.07 7.69
C HIS A 155 12.02 0.05 6.77
N ILE A 156 10.93 0.75 7.11
CA ILE A 156 9.64 0.66 6.38
C ILE A 156 9.72 1.01 4.89
N PHE A 157 10.72 1.77 4.48
CA PHE A 157 10.94 2.14 3.09
C PHE A 157 11.97 1.25 2.37
N ILE A 158 12.54 0.26 3.05
CA ILE A 158 13.44 -0.74 2.44
C ILE A 158 12.58 -1.72 1.65
N PRO A 159 12.89 -1.99 0.36
CA PRO A 159 12.15 -2.97 -0.43
C PRO A 159 12.15 -4.34 0.23
N PHE A 160 10.98 -5.02 0.18
CA PHE A 160 10.75 -6.36 0.76
C PHE A 160 10.76 -6.43 2.30
N PHE A 161 10.98 -5.32 2.99
CA PHE A 161 10.81 -5.26 4.43
C PHE A 161 9.32 -5.21 4.78
N THR A 162 8.87 -6.15 5.62
CA THR A 162 7.50 -6.21 6.11
C THR A 162 7.44 -6.87 7.49
N THR A 163 6.56 -6.36 8.34
CA THR A 163 6.19 -6.97 9.62
C THR A 163 4.85 -7.70 9.53
N LYS A 164 4.23 -7.71 8.34
CA LYS A 164 2.90 -8.29 8.11
C LYS A 164 3.05 -9.68 7.50
N GLU A 165 2.30 -10.64 8.02
CA GLU A 165 2.20 -11.97 7.43
C GLU A 165 1.58 -11.86 6.02
N GLY A 166 2.25 -12.46 5.02
CA GLY A 166 1.83 -12.37 3.61
C GLY A 166 2.02 -11.01 2.93
N GLY A 167 2.59 -10.03 3.62
CA GLY A 167 2.91 -8.74 3.04
C GLY A 167 4.08 -8.82 2.05
N SER A 168 3.98 -8.14 0.89
CA SER A 168 5.08 -8.11 -0.09
C SER A 168 6.26 -7.21 0.32
N GLY A 169 6.07 -6.29 1.27
CA GLY A 169 7.08 -5.33 1.71
C GLY A 169 7.52 -4.30 0.67
N ILE A 170 6.79 -4.17 -0.46
CA ILE A 170 7.18 -3.22 -1.53
C ILE A 170 6.35 -1.94 -1.56
N GLY A 171 5.19 -1.91 -0.92
CA GLY A 171 4.25 -0.80 -1.05
C GLY A 171 4.87 0.56 -0.70
N LEU A 172 5.47 0.70 0.47
CA LEU A 172 6.09 1.95 0.91
C LEU A 172 7.35 2.31 0.12
N SER A 173 8.14 1.32 -0.30
CA SER A 173 9.32 1.56 -1.14
C SER A 173 8.93 2.07 -2.54
N ILE A 174 7.88 1.53 -3.15
CA ILE A 174 7.28 2.05 -4.39
C ILE A 174 6.73 3.46 -4.16
N SER A 175 5.99 3.70 -3.06
CA SER A 175 5.48 5.03 -2.72
C SER A 175 6.61 6.05 -2.65
N ARG A 176 7.73 5.73 -2.00
CA ARG A 176 8.89 6.61 -1.92
C ARG A 176 9.52 6.87 -3.28
N GLN A 177 9.58 5.87 -4.14
CA GLN A 177 10.12 6.01 -5.49
C GLN A 177 9.22 6.88 -6.38
N ILE A 178 7.89 6.69 -6.33
CA ILE A 178 6.92 7.54 -7.02
C ILE A 178 7.06 8.99 -6.56
N MET A 179 7.08 9.24 -5.25
CA MET A 179 7.23 10.59 -4.72
C MET A 179 8.51 11.26 -5.21
N ARG A 180 9.64 10.54 -5.26
CA ARG A 180 10.91 11.06 -5.81
C ARG A 180 10.81 11.40 -7.29
N LEU A 181 10.17 10.54 -8.09
CA LEU A 181 9.96 10.78 -9.53
C LEU A 181 9.04 11.98 -9.77
N SER A 182 8.11 12.26 -8.85
CA SER A 182 7.21 13.41 -8.87
C SER A 182 7.85 14.68 -8.26
N GLY A 183 9.15 14.68 -7.97
CA GLY A 183 9.84 15.83 -7.37
C GLY A 183 9.52 16.08 -5.90
N GLY A 184 8.81 15.16 -5.25
CA GLY A 184 8.35 15.27 -3.86
C GLY A 184 9.06 14.31 -2.90
N SER A 185 8.49 14.17 -1.71
CA SER A 185 8.97 13.26 -0.68
C SER A 185 7.85 12.64 0.11
N ILE A 186 8.14 11.49 0.74
CA ILE A 186 7.28 10.84 1.73
C ILE A 186 8.06 10.62 3.00
N THR A 187 7.47 10.97 4.14
CA THR A 187 8.07 10.79 5.47
C THR A 187 7.05 10.25 6.46
N LEU A 188 7.51 9.45 7.42
CA LEU A 188 6.73 9.06 8.60
C LEU A 188 7.09 10.02 9.73
N LEU A 189 6.09 10.67 10.32
CA LEU A 189 6.30 11.50 11.50
C LEU A 189 6.17 10.67 12.77
N PRO A 190 7.12 10.80 13.71
CA PRO A 190 7.00 10.18 15.02
C PRO A 190 5.85 10.82 15.81
N GLY A 191 5.12 10.03 16.60
CA GLY A 191 4.01 10.53 17.39
C GLY A 191 3.18 9.42 18.04
N LYS A 192 2.05 9.83 18.62
CA LYS A 192 1.07 8.90 19.24
C LYS A 192 0.16 8.22 18.21
N GLU A 193 0.19 8.68 16.98
CA GLU A 193 -0.58 8.16 15.85
C GLU A 193 0.37 7.97 14.67
N THR A 194 0.06 7.06 13.77
CA THR A 194 0.81 6.87 12.54
C THR A 194 0.46 7.98 11.55
N ARG A 195 1.46 8.77 11.12
CA ARG A 195 1.28 9.94 10.25
C ARG A 195 2.29 9.92 9.11
N PHE A 196 1.81 9.75 7.89
CA PHE A 196 2.62 9.88 6.68
C PHE A 196 2.40 11.24 6.04
N ILE A 197 3.48 11.93 5.71
CA ILE A 197 3.49 13.23 5.03
C ILE A 197 4.00 13.03 3.62
N LEU A 198 3.19 13.41 2.64
CA LEU A 198 3.57 13.57 1.24
C LEU A 198 3.78 15.05 0.99
N LYS A 199 4.95 15.43 0.50
CA LYS A 199 5.32 16.82 0.21
C LYS A 199 5.63 16.97 -1.26
N PHE A 200 5.03 17.95 -1.90
CA PHE A 200 5.20 18.29 -3.31
C PHE A 200 5.74 19.72 -3.43
N LYS A 201 6.67 19.90 -4.36
CA LYS A 201 7.28 21.21 -4.66
C LYS A 201 6.54 21.90 -5.78
#